data_c4187ff579727182cda5faa64afd16bc
#
_entry.id   c4187ff579727182cda5faa64afd16bc
#
_cell.length_a   1.000
_cell.length_b   1.000
_cell.length_c   1.000
_cell.angle_alpha   90.00
_cell.angle_beta   90.00
_cell.angle_gamma   90.00
#
_symmetry.space_group_name_H-M   'P 1'
#
loop_
_entity.id
_entity.type
_entity.pdbx_description
1 polymer ?
#
loop_
_entity_poly.entity_id
_entity_poly.type
_entity_poly.pdbx_seq_one_letter_code
_entity_poly.pdbx_strand_id
1 'polypeptide(L)'
;MDTAVDTHPPETKPRYGLELLAVLSVSFGLDGITALLSFIRAQVTINHGLGFSKVATGPIKEATKSAYQWLDILDQVVSILGGVAAAFLAIVLLMRSPGGPGLGVGLDRLRSREVLQGLGFAALIGIPGIAFVYVARRLGLNAQIVVTNFPDVWYRVPTLLLEAVQQGIAEEVVVAAYLLTRLRQLGWTNSRALATESVVRGSYHLYQGYGGFIGNAIMGLVFGWWFQRTRRVVPLIVAHAVIDAASFVGYVYLHGRVSWI
;
A
#
# COMPACT_ATOMS: atom_id res chain seq x y z
N MET A 1 -9.53 -1.54 61.73
CA MET A 1 -9.73 -2.50 60.64
C MET A 1 -10.10 -1.66 59.43
N ASP A 2 -9.05 -1.11 58.78
CA ASP A 2 -9.19 -0.14 57.68
C ASP A 2 -9.24 -0.98 56.36
N THR A 3 -10.40 -1.09 55.74
CA THR A 3 -10.54 -1.66 54.44
C THR A 3 -10.14 -0.59 53.42
N ALA A 4 -8.90 -0.65 52.94
CA ALA A 4 -8.48 0.15 51.79
C ALA A 4 -9.36 -0.17 50.62
N VAL A 5 -10.18 0.79 50.22
CA VAL A 5 -10.97 0.73 48.98
C VAL A 5 -9.99 0.76 47.82
N ASP A 6 -9.93 -0.34 47.06
CA ASP A 6 -9.12 -0.44 45.85
C ASP A 6 -9.68 0.52 44.78
N THR A 7 -9.01 1.65 44.63
CA THR A 7 -9.37 2.74 43.72
C THR A 7 -8.73 2.62 42.35
N HIS A 8 -8.43 1.41 41.87
CA HIS A 8 -8.00 1.26 40.49
C HIS A 8 -9.19 1.55 39.55
N PRO A 9 -9.07 2.57 38.67
CA PRO A 9 -10.13 2.81 37.68
C PRO A 9 -10.29 1.54 36.82
N PRO A 10 -11.53 1.18 36.44
CA PRO A 10 -11.77 -0.01 35.67
C PRO A 10 -10.94 0.04 34.39
N GLU A 11 -10.14 -1.01 34.14
CA GLU A 11 -9.37 -1.14 32.89
C GLU A 11 -10.36 -1.07 31.70
N THR A 12 -10.36 0.07 31.04
CA THR A 12 -11.18 0.25 29.84
C THR A 12 -10.67 -0.70 28.76
N LYS A 13 -11.49 -1.67 28.37
CA LYS A 13 -11.15 -2.61 27.28
C LYS A 13 -10.74 -1.83 26.04
N PRO A 14 -9.60 -2.15 25.41
CA PRO A 14 -9.12 -1.44 24.23
C PRO A 14 -10.19 -1.44 23.11
N ARG A 15 -10.52 -0.26 22.59
CA ARG A 15 -11.51 -0.11 21.50
C ARG A 15 -10.84 -0.29 20.14
N TYR A 16 -10.26 -1.47 19.90
CA TYR A 16 -9.52 -1.77 18.66
C TYR A 16 -10.32 -1.53 17.38
N GLY A 17 -11.64 -1.70 17.41
CA GLY A 17 -12.48 -1.43 16.24
C GLY A 17 -12.51 0.04 15.84
N LEU A 18 -12.65 0.96 16.81
CA LEU A 18 -12.61 2.41 16.55
C LEU A 18 -11.21 2.86 16.13
N GLU A 19 -10.17 2.32 16.78
CA GLU A 19 -8.78 2.60 16.44
C GLU A 19 -8.47 2.18 14.99
N LEU A 20 -8.89 0.96 14.62
CA LEU A 20 -8.73 0.45 13.27
C LEU A 20 -9.46 1.32 12.24
N LEU A 21 -10.71 1.70 12.54
CA LEU A 21 -11.48 2.58 11.67
C LEU A 21 -10.78 3.93 11.48
N ALA A 22 -10.28 4.54 12.56
CA ALA A 22 -9.58 5.81 12.51
C ALA A 22 -8.30 5.73 11.67
N VAL A 23 -7.45 4.72 11.89
CA VAL A 23 -6.20 4.54 11.12
C VAL A 23 -6.51 4.30 9.65
N LEU A 24 -7.46 3.42 9.32
CA LEU A 24 -7.83 3.18 7.92
C LEU A 24 -8.45 4.41 7.26
N SER A 25 -9.23 5.23 7.99
CA SER A 25 -9.84 6.44 7.43
C SER A 25 -8.80 7.49 7.05
N VAL A 26 -7.71 7.63 7.81
CA VAL A 26 -6.64 8.61 7.51
C VAL A 26 -5.55 8.03 6.60
N SER A 27 -5.70 6.80 6.12
CA SER A 27 -4.78 6.14 5.21
C SER A 27 -5.52 5.64 3.97
N PHE A 28 -5.65 4.34 3.83
CA PHE A 28 -6.19 3.68 2.63
C PHE A 28 -7.73 3.66 2.52
N GLY A 29 -8.46 4.05 3.56
CA GLY A 29 -9.93 4.06 3.53
C GLY A 29 -10.49 5.10 2.55
N LEU A 30 -9.97 6.33 2.61
CA LEU A 30 -10.34 7.37 1.64
C LEU A 30 -9.83 7.05 0.23
N ASP A 31 -8.65 6.43 0.12
CA ASP A 31 -8.10 5.98 -1.17
C ASP A 31 -8.99 4.92 -1.81
N GLY A 32 -9.55 3.99 -1.02
CA GLY A 32 -10.51 3.02 -1.50
C GLY A 32 -11.80 3.66 -2.03
N ILE A 33 -12.30 4.71 -1.35
CA ILE A 33 -13.48 5.45 -1.81
C ILE A 33 -13.19 6.21 -3.11
N THR A 34 -12.07 6.92 -3.19
CA THR A 34 -11.66 7.65 -4.40
C THR A 34 -11.36 6.70 -5.56
N ALA A 35 -10.77 5.54 -5.30
CA ALA A 35 -10.56 4.51 -6.30
C ALA A 35 -11.88 3.96 -6.85
N LEU A 36 -12.86 3.71 -5.98
CA LEU A 36 -14.20 3.28 -6.39
C LEU A 36 -14.90 4.35 -7.23
N LEU A 37 -14.84 5.62 -6.83
CA LEU A 37 -15.42 6.73 -7.60
C LEU A 37 -14.73 6.88 -8.98
N SER A 38 -13.42 6.73 -9.04
CA SER A 38 -12.66 6.76 -10.28
C SER A 38 -13.02 5.59 -11.19
N PHE A 39 -13.21 4.41 -10.62
CA PHE A 39 -13.68 3.23 -11.35
C PHE A 39 -15.10 3.43 -11.91
N ILE A 40 -16.03 3.97 -11.11
CA ILE A 40 -17.40 4.29 -11.58
C ILE A 40 -17.35 5.29 -12.74
N ARG A 41 -16.55 6.36 -12.62
CA ARG A 41 -16.36 7.33 -13.71
C ARG A 41 -15.85 6.66 -15.00
N ALA A 42 -14.88 5.76 -14.87
CA ALA A 42 -14.37 4.99 -16.00
C ALA A 42 -15.46 4.12 -16.64
N GLN A 43 -16.31 3.45 -15.86
CA GLN A 43 -17.44 2.65 -16.36
C GLN A 43 -18.46 3.51 -17.12
N VAL A 44 -18.79 4.70 -16.61
CA VAL A 44 -19.69 5.64 -17.31
C VAL A 44 -19.07 6.05 -18.65
N THR A 45 -17.77 6.32 -18.68
CA THR A 45 -17.05 6.70 -19.92
C THR A 45 -17.06 5.54 -20.94
N ILE A 46 -16.93 4.30 -20.49
CA ILE A 46 -17.03 3.10 -21.34
C ILE A 46 -18.42 3.01 -21.98
N ASN A 47 -19.48 3.21 -21.20
CA ASN A 47 -20.85 3.17 -21.70
C ASN A 47 -21.14 4.26 -22.75
N HIS A 48 -20.32 5.31 -22.79
CA HIS A 48 -20.32 6.35 -23.85
C HIS A 48 -19.40 6.03 -25.05
N GLY A 49 -18.93 4.78 -25.19
CA GLY A 49 -18.24 4.28 -26.38
C GLY A 49 -16.72 4.22 -26.32
N LEU A 50 -16.11 4.49 -25.17
CA LEU A 50 -14.67 4.29 -24.96
C LEU A 50 -14.41 2.97 -24.24
N GLY A 51 -13.53 2.11 -24.77
CA GLY A 51 -13.10 0.90 -24.07
C GLY A 51 -12.29 1.24 -22.82
N PHE A 52 -12.36 0.39 -21.77
CA PHE A 52 -11.67 0.63 -20.47
C PHE A 52 -10.16 0.84 -20.66
N SER A 53 -9.54 0.12 -21.57
CA SER A 53 -8.12 0.27 -21.91
C SER A 53 -7.75 1.64 -22.54
N LYS A 54 -8.73 2.44 -22.95
CA LYS A 54 -8.54 3.81 -23.47
C LYS A 54 -8.77 4.88 -22.40
N VAL A 55 -9.26 4.50 -21.21
CA VAL A 55 -9.37 5.39 -20.07
C VAL A 55 -8.03 5.47 -19.38
N ALA A 56 -7.41 6.66 -19.34
CA ALA A 56 -6.17 6.88 -18.59
C ALA A 56 -6.48 7.23 -17.14
N THR A 57 -5.64 6.74 -16.21
CA THR A 57 -5.64 7.25 -14.83
C THR A 57 -5.05 8.65 -14.79
N GLY A 58 -5.32 9.41 -13.71
CA GLY A 58 -4.44 10.52 -13.35
C GLY A 58 -3.03 9.98 -13.02
N PRO A 59 -2.00 10.83 -13.02
CA PRO A 59 -0.66 10.42 -12.61
C PRO A 59 -0.70 9.95 -11.14
N ILE A 60 -0.08 8.79 -10.87
CA ILE A 60 0.03 8.24 -9.50
C ILE A 60 0.97 9.11 -8.67
N LYS A 61 2.04 9.57 -9.31
CA LYS A 61 3.07 10.43 -8.72
C LYS A 61 3.12 11.74 -9.48
N GLU A 62 2.67 12.80 -8.83
CA GLU A 62 2.60 14.13 -9.43
C GLU A 62 3.84 14.95 -9.12
N ALA A 63 4.35 15.65 -10.15
CA ALA A 63 5.33 16.68 -9.95
C ALA A 63 4.63 17.96 -9.47
N THR A 64 5.20 18.63 -8.49
CA THR A 64 4.81 19.97 -8.14
C THR A 64 5.30 20.94 -9.23
N LYS A 65 4.39 21.74 -9.79
CA LYS A 65 4.74 22.72 -10.84
C LYS A 65 5.20 24.00 -10.18
N SER A 66 6.42 24.06 -9.67
CA SER A 66 7.04 25.28 -9.18
C SER A 66 8.04 25.84 -10.19
N ALA A 67 8.20 27.17 -10.20
CA ALA A 67 9.28 27.83 -10.94
C ALA A 67 10.67 27.56 -10.32
N TYR A 68 10.70 27.01 -9.08
CA TYR A 68 11.91 26.77 -8.32
C TYR A 68 12.05 25.29 -7.96
N GLN A 69 13.10 24.62 -8.45
CA GLN A 69 13.34 23.18 -8.21
C GLN A 69 13.43 22.81 -6.72
N TRP A 70 13.99 23.70 -5.89
CA TRP A 70 14.11 23.42 -4.45
C TRP A 70 12.76 23.35 -3.75
N LEU A 71 11.74 24.11 -4.21
CA LEU A 71 10.37 24.00 -3.71
C LEU A 71 9.75 22.66 -4.11
N ASP A 72 9.95 22.23 -5.37
CA ASP A 72 9.47 20.91 -5.81
C ASP A 72 10.08 19.79 -4.95
N ILE A 73 11.39 19.86 -4.69
CA ILE A 73 12.08 18.88 -3.84
C ILE A 73 11.51 18.91 -2.42
N LEU A 74 11.27 20.10 -1.86
CA LEU A 74 10.71 20.24 -0.53
C LEU A 74 9.30 19.65 -0.44
N ASP A 75 8.44 19.92 -1.43
CA ASP A 75 7.10 19.37 -1.51
C ASP A 75 7.13 17.84 -1.61
N GLN A 76 8.05 17.27 -2.40
CA GLN A 76 8.22 15.81 -2.49
C GLN A 76 8.66 15.22 -1.14
N VAL A 77 9.60 15.86 -0.46
CA VAL A 77 10.04 15.41 0.88
C VAL A 77 8.89 15.45 1.88
N VAL A 78 8.11 16.53 1.89
CA VAL A 78 6.93 16.65 2.79
C VAL A 78 5.89 15.59 2.45
N SER A 79 5.62 15.34 1.16
CA SER A 79 4.69 14.30 0.69
C SER A 79 5.14 12.90 1.14
N ILE A 80 6.43 12.57 0.95
CA ILE A 80 7.01 11.28 1.37
C ILE A 80 6.91 11.10 2.89
N LEU A 81 7.24 12.14 3.68
CA LEU A 81 7.11 12.10 5.14
C LEU A 81 5.65 11.96 5.58
N GLY A 82 4.73 12.67 4.91
CA GLY A 82 3.30 12.54 5.14
C GLY A 82 2.79 11.13 4.84
N GLY A 83 3.28 10.52 3.77
CA GLY A 83 2.89 9.16 3.36
C GLY A 83 3.30 8.07 4.35
N VAL A 84 4.36 8.26 5.15
CA VAL A 84 4.73 7.29 6.21
C VAL A 84 4.06 7.58 7.56
N ALA A 85 3.34 8.69 7.72
CA ALA A 85 2.76 9.10 9.00
C ALA A 85 1.75 8.07 9.53
N ALA A 86 0.91 7.51 8.65
CA ALA A 86 -0.05 6.48 9.03
C ALA A 86 0.64 5.18 9.50
N ALA A 87 1.74 4.80 8.85
CA ALA A 87 2.55 3.66 9.27
C ALA A 87 3.21 3.91 10.64
N PHE A 88 3.74 5.11 10.86
CA PHE A 88 4.28 5.50 12.17
C PHE A 88 3.21 5.44 13.26
N LEU A 89 2.02 5.99 13.01
CA LEU A 89 0.89 5.90 13.92
C LEU A 89 0.52 4.45 14.22
N ALA A 90 0.42 3.61 13.19
CA ALA A 90 0.10 2.18 13.34
C ALA A 90 1.13 1.46 14.22
N ILE A 91 2.44 1.73 14.04
CA ILE A 91 3.51 1.18 14.86
C ILE A 91 3.34 1.62 16.33
N VAL A 92 3.14 2.92 16.59
CA VAL A 92 2.96 3.45 17.96
C VAL A 92 1.76 2.79 18.65
N LEU A 93 0.65 2.62 17.94
CA LEU A 93 -0.54 1.96 18.48
C LEU A 93 -0.29 0.45 18.75
N LEU A 94 0.44 -0.24 17.88
CA LEU A 94 0.83 -1.64 18.13
C LEU A 94 1.75 -1.77 19.34
N MET A 95 2.69 -0.84 19.53
CA MET A 95 3.60 -0.84 20.69
C MET A 95 2.90 -0.61 22.03
N ARG A 96 1.84 0.21 22.02
CA ARG A 96 1.06 0.56 23.24
C ARG A 96 0.01 -0.48 23.61
N SER A 97 -0.23 -1.48 22.78
CA SER A 97 -1.29 -2.45 23.04
C SER A 97 -0.91 -3.43 24.13
N PRO A 98 -1.77 -3.64 25.15
CA PRO A 98 -1.57 -4.72 26.15
C PRO A 98 -1.45 -6.07 25.43
N GLY A 99 -0.37 -6.81 25.69
CA GLY A 99 -0.09 -8.07 25.02
C GLY A 99 0.12 -7.94 23.49
N GLY A 100 0.27 -6.72 23.00
CA GLY A 100 0.56 -6.44 21.59
C GLY A 100 1.97 -6.89 21.19
N PRO A 101 2.22 -7.05 19.89
CA PRO A 101 3.50 -7.54 19.39
C PRO A 101 4.67 -6.56 19.65
N GLY A 102 4.39 -5.33 20.11
CA GLY A 102 5.39 -4.28 20.18
C GLY A 102 6.03 -4.03 18.80
N LEU A 103 7.36 -3.97 18.73
CA LEU A 103 8.11 -4.04 17.47
C LEU A 103 8.18 -5.46 16.89
N GLY A 104 7.50 -6.43 17.49
CA GLY A 104 7.46 -7.85 17.07
C GLY A 104 6.74 -8.10 15.74
N VAL A 105 6.38 -7.03 15.01
CA VAL A 105 5.99 -7.09 13.60
C VAL A 105 7.21 -7.22 12.66
N GLY A 106 8.40 -7.37 13.23
CA GLY A 106 9.62 -7.62 12.48
C GLY A 106 10.46 -6.39 12.15
N LEU A 107 10.20 -5.26 12.82
CA LEU A 107 10.97 -4.01 12.68
C LEU A 107 12.09 -3.88 13.72
N ASP A 108 12.21 -4.84 14.63
CA ASP A 108 13.19 -4.85 15.73
C ASP A 108 14.64 -5.04 15.24
N ARG A 109 14.83 -5.75 14.16
CA ARG A 109 16.15 -6.04 13.57
C ARG A 109 16.03 -6.27 12.08
N LEU A 110 16.80 -5.53 11.31
CA LEU A 110 17.03 -5.81 9.88
C LEU A 110 18.03 -6.97 9.74
N ARG A 111 17.62 -8.01 9.01
CA ARG A 111 18.47 -9.17 8.71
C ARG A 111 18.71 -9.22 7.21
N SER A 112 19.93 -9.49 6.78
CA SER A 112 20.24 -9.66 5.34
C SER A 112 19.37 -10.72 4.66
N ARG A 113 19.03 -11.78 5.38
CA ARG A 113 18.08 -12.81 4.92
C ARG A 113 16.73 -12.23 4.54
N GLU A 114 16.24 -11.23 5.25
CA GLU A 114 14.92 -10.61 4.97
C GLU A 114 14.93 -9.80 3.69
N VAL A 115 16.05 -9.15 3.40
CA VAL A 115 16.25 -8.47 2.10
C VAL A 115 16.21 -9.51 0.97
N LEU A 116 16.92 -10.63 1.10
CA LEU A 116 16.90 -11.70 0.11
C LEU A 116 15.50 -12.30 -0.07
N GLN A 117 14.76 -12.51 1.04
CA GLN A 117 13.37 -12.96 0.98
C GLN A 117 12.48 -11.95 0.26
N GLY A 118 12.67 -10.65 0.53
CA GLY A 118 11.94 -9.58 -0.15
C GLY A 118 12.23 -9.56 -1.65
N LEU A 119 13.48 -9.68 -2.07
CA LEU A 119 13.84 -9.80 -3.48
C LEU A 119 13.20 -11.04 -4.13
N GLY A 120 13.16 -12.16 -3.40
CA GLY A 120 12.48 -13.38 -3.86
C GLY A 120 10.97 -13.17 -4.05
N PHE A 121 10.29 -12.48 -3.13
CA PHE A 121 8.88 -12.11 -3.28
C PHE A 121 8.68 -11.10 -4.40
N ALA A 122 9.56 -10.12 -4.56
CA ALA A 122 9.49 -9.18 -5.67
C ALA A 122 9.54 -9.89 -7.04
N ALA A 123 10.42 -10.88 -7.18
CA ALA A 123 10.49 -11.68 -8.39
C ALA A 123 9.25 -12.58 -8.56
N LEU A 124 8.80 -13.25 -7.47
CA LEU A 124 7.66 -14.16 -7.49
C LEU A 124 6.35 -13.45 -7.87
N ILE A 125 6.15 -12.23 -7.41
CA ILE A 125 4.94 -11.43 -7.67
C ILE A 125 5.14 -10.52 -8.89
N GLY A 126 6.27 -9.83 -8.97
CA GLY A 126 6.51 -8.81 -9.99
C GLY A 126 6.62 -9.39 -11.40
N ILE A 127 7.34 -10.51 -11.59
CA ILE A 127 7.52 -11.09 -12.93
C ILE A 127 6.17 -11.59 -13.50
N PRO A 128 5.37 -12.42 -12.79
CA PRO A 128 4.04 -12.77 -13.28
C PRO A 128 3.10 -11.57 -13.34
N GLY A 129 3.27 -10.58 -12.45
CA GLY A 129 2.49 -9.35 -12.42
C GLY A 129 2.62 -8.54 -13.71
N ILE A 130 3.81 -8.42 -14.28
CA ILE A 130 4.03 -7.75 -15.57
C ILE A 130 3.23 -8.46 -16.68
N ALA A 131 3.31 -9.79 -16.76
CA ALA A 131 2.56 -10.56 -17.73
C ALA A 131 1.04 -10.41 -17.51
N PHE A 132 0.58 -10.43 -16.27
CA PHE A 132 -0.81 -10.23 -15.90
C PHE A 132 -1.32 -8.84 -16.32
N VAL A 133 -0.58 -7.76 -16.04
CA VAL A 133 -0.95 -6.40 -16.46
C VAL A 133 -1.05 -6.30 -17.97
N TYR A 134 -0.10 -6.88 -18.71
CA TYR A 134 -0.13 -6.92 -20.16
C TYR A 134 -1.41 -7.61 -20.69
N VAL A 135 -1.73 -8.80 -20.18
CA VAL A 135 -2.95 -9.55 -20.56
C VAL A 135 -4.21 -8.78 -20.16
N ALA A 136 -4.28 -8.26 -18.93
CA ALA A 136 -5.43 -7.51 -18.45
C ALA A 136 -5.71 -6.26 -19.30
N ARG A 137 -4.66 -5.56 -19.75
CA ARG A 137 -4.82 -4.44 -20.69
C ARG A 137 -5.33 -4.91 -22.06
N ARG A 138 -4.80 -5.99 -22.59
CA ARG A 138 -5.27 -6.56 -23.90
C ARG A 138 -6.72 -6.97 -23.84
N LEU A 139 -7.18 -7.47 -22.69
CA LEU A 139 -8.58 -7.86 -22.46
C LEU A 139 -9.49 -6.67 -22.10
N GLY A 140 -8.96 -5.45 -22.01
CA GLY A 140 -9.74 -4.27 -21.65
C GLY A 140 -10.14 -4.23 -20.16
N LEU A 141 -9.47 -4.97 -19.29
CA LEU A 141 -9.74 -5.03 -17.84
C LEU A 141 -8.99 -3.98 -17.04
N ASN A 142 -7.98 -3.34 -17.62
CA ASN A 142 -7.18 -2.29 -16.98
C ASN A 142 -7.24 -0.98 -17.74
N ALA A 143 -7.31 0.11 -16.99
CA ALA A 143 -7.06 1.46 -17.48
C ALA A 143 -5.60 1.62 -17.94
N GLN A 144 -5.34 2.66 -18.71
CA GLN A 144 -3.98 3.08 -19.00
C GLN A 144 -3.41 3.77 -17.76
N ILE A 145 -2.43 3.12 -17.14
CA ILE A 145 -1.80 3.62 -15.91
C ILE A 145 -0.76 4.68 -16.28
N VAL A 146 -0.99 5.91 -15.83
CA VAL A 146 0.00 6.98 -15.89
C VAL A 146 0.75 6.99 -14.56
N VAL A 147 2.00 6.53 -14.55
CA VAL A 147 2.76 6.41 -13.30
C VAL A 147 3.19 7.77 -12.79
N THR A 148 3.72 8.61 -13.66
CA THR A 148 4.22 9.92 -13.25
C THR A 148 4.13 10.94 -14.39
N ASN A 149 4.01 12.21 -14.01
CA ASN A 149 4.12 13.37 -14.90
C ASN A 149 5.38 14.21 -14.61
N PHE A 150 6.33 13.69 -13.86
CA PHE A 150 7.58 14.38 -13.57
C PHE A 150 8.33 14.75 -14.87
N PRO A 151 8.76 16.01 -15.01
CA PRO A 151 9.60 16.41 -16.13
C PRO A 151 10.97 15.71 -16.07
N ASP A 152 11.79 15.89 -17.10
CA ASP A 152 13.14 15.35 -17.13
C ASP A 152 14.09 16.20 -16.28
N VAL A 153 14.08 15.95 -14.97
CA VAL A 153 14.91 16.62 -13.95
C VAL A 153 15.75 15.60 -13.21
N TRP A 154 16.91 16.02 -12.72
CA TRP A 154 17.88 15.14 -12.07
C TRP A 154 17.34 14.39 -10.84
N TYR A 155 16.40 14.99 -10.10
CA TYR A 155 15.80 14.39 -8.88
C TYR A 155 14.62 13.48 -9.18
N ARG A 156 14.15 13.36 -10.44
CA ARG A 156 12.99 12.51 -10.80
C ARG A 156 13.15 11.07 -10.33
N VAL A 157 14.22 10.40 -10.73
CA VAL A 157 14.46 9.00 -10.37
C VAL A 157 14.71 8.83 -8.87
N PRO A 158 15.58 9.62 -8.21
CA PRO A 158 15.69 9.58 -6.75
C PRO A 158 14.37 9.73 -6.00
N THR A 159 13.51 10.67 -6.39
CA THR A 159 12.20 10.87 -5.78
C THR A 159 11.31 9.64 -5.96
N LEU A 160 11.18 9.10 -7.16
CA LEU A 160 10.38 7.91 -7.44
C LEU A 160 10.86 6.68 -6.65
N LEU A 161 12.16 6.53 -6.44
CA LEU A 161 12.71 5.45 -5.59
C LEU A 161 12.33 5.65 -4.11
N LEU A 162 12.41 6.88 -3.60
CA LEU A 162 12.00 7.18 -2.23
C LEU A 162 10.49 6.98 -2.04
N GLU A 163 9.68 7.36 -3.01
CA GLU A 163 8.23 7.11 -3.00
C GLU A 163 7.90 5.63 -3.05
N ALA A 164 8.62 4.82 -3.82
CA ALA A 164 8.46 3.37 -3.82
C ALA A 164 8.75 2.76 -2.44
N VAL A 165 9.79 3.23 -1.77
CA VAL A 165 10.11 2.80 -0.39
C VAL A 165 9.02 3.26 0.59
N GLN A 166 8.58 4.52 0.48
CA GLN A 166 7.50 5.08 1.30
C GLN A 166 6.21 4.28 1.15
N GLN A 167 5.82 3.96 -0.09
CA GLN A 167 4.62 3.18 -0.39
C GLN A 167 4.71 1.78 0.24
N GLY A 168 5.83 1.08 0.03
CA GLY A 168 6.07 -0.23 0.64
C GLY A 168 6.01 -0.19 2.17
N ILE A 169 6.55 0.85 2.83
CA ILE A 169 6.43 1.01 4.28
C ILE A 169 4.97 1.27 4.67
N ALA A 170 4.31 2.22 4.02
CA ALA A 170 2.95 2.62 4.38
C ALA A 170 1.97 1.44 4.25
N GLU A 171 1.97 0.76 3.10
CA GLU A 171 1.03 -0.32 2.84
C GLU A 171 1.33 -1.55 3.70
N GLU A 172 2.59 -2.00 3.76
CA GLU A 172 2.87 -3.25 4.47
C GLU A 172 2.76 -3.10 5.99
N VAL A 173 3.08 -1.94 6.54
CA VAL A 173 2.87 -1.69 7.97
C VAL A 173 1.40 -1.54 8.31
N VAL A 174 0.63 -0.76 7.53
CA VAL A 174 -0.78 -0.50 7.85
C VAL A 174 -1.67 -1.68 7.45
N VAL A 175 -1.53 -2.19 6.21
CA VAL A 175 -2.47 -3.17 5.67
C VAL A 175 -2.09 -4.59 6.07
N ALA A 176 -0.81 -4.98 5.95
CA ALA A 176 -0.40 -6.32 6.36
C ALA A 176 -0.17 -6.43 7.90
N ALA A 177 0.67 -5.57 8.49
CA ALA A 177 1.03 -5.76 9.89
C ALA A 177 -0.06 -5.29 10.86
N TYR A 178 -0.51 -4.04 10.74
CA TYR A 178 -1.45 -3.46 11.68
C TYR A 178 -2.86 -4.04 11.53
N LEU A 179 -3.46 -3.99 10.33
CA LEU A 179 -4.81 -4.47 10.08
C LEU A 179 -4.97 -5.95 10.48
N LEU A 180 -4.08 -6.84 10.01
CA LEU A 180 -4.16 -8.26 10.37
C LEU A 180 -4.01 -8.48 11.88
N THR A 181 -3.13 -7.74 12.55
CA THR A 181 -2.95 -7.84 14.01
C THR A 181 -4.23 -7.40 14.74
N ARG A 182 -4.84 -6.28 14.34
CA ARG A 182 -6.07 -5.76 14.97
C ARG A 182 -7.28 -6.66 14.73
N LEU A 183 -7.45 -7.17 13.52
CA LEU A 183 -8.53 -8.12 13.24
C LEU A 183 -8.38 -9.39 14.09
N ARG A 184 -7.17 -9.88 14.29
CA ARG A 184 -6.89 -11.02 15.18
C ARG A 184 -7.21 -10.70 16.65
N GLN A 185 -6.87 -9.50 17.12
CA GLN A 185 -7.21 -9.05 18.49
C GLN A 185 -8.72 -8.84 18.69
N LEU A 186 -9.46 -8.55 17.60
CA LEU A 186 -10.94 -8.53 17.59
C LEU A 186 -11.57 -9.93 17.54
N GLY A 187 -10.77 -11.01 17.56
CA GLY A 187 -11.25 -12.39 17.57
C GLY A 187 -11.53 -12.99 16.18
N TRP A 188 -11.12 -12.31 15.10
CA TRP A 188 -11.32 -12.85 13.76
C TRP A 188 -10.40 -14.06 13.51
N THR A 189 -10.87 -15.01 12.72
CA THR A 189 -10.04 -16.15 12.27
C THR A 189 -8.95 -15.67 11.31
N ASN A 190 -7.86 -16.43 11.18
CA ASN A 190 -6.78 -16.12 10.24
C ASN A 190 -7.30 -15.94 8.81
N SER A 191 -8.20 -16.83 8.37
CA SER A 191 -8.73 -16.79 7.00
C SER A 191 -9.62 -15.57 6.77
N ARG A 192 -10.48 -15.19 7.73
CA ARG A 192 -11.31 -13.99 7.61
C ARG A 192 -10.46 -12.72 7.59
N ALA A 193 -9.48 -12.62 8.50
CA ALA A 193 -8.56 -11.49 8.53
C ALA A 193 -7.77 -11.36 7.21
N LEU A 194 -7.25 -12.48 6.68
CA LEU A 194 -6.52 -12.51 5.43
C LEU A 194 -7.40 -12.12 4.23
N ALA A 195 -8.61 -12.67 4.13
CA ALA A 195 -9.53 -12.30 3.05
C ALA A 195 -9.89 -10.82 3.10
N THR A 196 -10.13 -10.25 4.29
CA THR A 196 -10.43 -8.83 4.44
C THR A 196 -9.24 -7.95 4.06
N GLU A 197 -8.02 -8.28 4.50
CA GLU A 197 -6.80 -7.58 4.12
C GLU A 197 -6.65 -7.55 2.60
N SER A 198 -6.81 -8.70 1.94
CA SER A 198 -6.69 -8.83 0.48
C SER A 198 -7.73 -8.00 -0.26
N VAL A 199 -8.98 -7.99 0.20
CA VAL A 199 -10.05 -7.16 -0.38
C VAL A 199 -9.77 -5.68 -0.16
N VAL A 200 -9.35 -5.28 1.04
CA VAL A 200 -8.96 -3.89 1.33
C VAL A 200 -7.82 -3.45 0.41
N ARG A 201 -6.77 -4.28 0.27
CA ARG A 201 -5.65 -4.00 -0.64
C ARG A 201 -6.11 -3.86 -2.09
N GLY A 202 -6.93 -4.76 -2.60
CA GLY A 202 -7.48 -4.65 -3.94
C GLY A 202 -8.34 -3.40 -4.13
N SER A 203 -9.10 -2.98 -3.12
CA SER A 203 -10.09 -1.90 -3.24
C SER A 203 -9.47 -0.55 -3.56
N TYR A 204 -8.37 -0.16 -2.93
CA TYR A 204 -7.72 1.11 -3.23
C TYR A 204 -6.87 1.09 -4.51
N HIS A 205 -6.72 -0.09 -5.16
CA HIS A 205 -6.17 -0.22 -6.49
C HIS A 205 -7.23 -0.35 -7.60
N LEU A 206 -8.53 -0.27 -7.25
CA LEU A 206 -9.63 -0.40 -8.20
C LEU A 206 -9.63 0.69 -9.29
N TYR A 207 -9.01 1.87 -9.03
CA TYR A 207 -8.83 2.91 -10.03
C TYR A 207 -8.03 2.45 -11.27
N GLN A 208 -7.21 1.41 -11.12
CA GLN A 208 -6.47 0.79 -12.23
C GLN A 208 -7.35 -0.16 -13.06
N GLY A 209 -8.54 -0.50 -12.58
CA GLY A 209 -9.47 -1.45 -13.18
C GLY A 209 -9.55 -2.78 -12.44
N TYR A 210 -10.30 -3.71 -13.01
CA TYR A 210 -10.47 -5.06 -12.45
C TYR A 210 -9.15 -5.80 -12.24
N GLY A 211 -8.22 -5.69 -13.18
CA GLY A 211 -6.92 -6.33 -13.05
C GLY A 211 -6.10 -5.72 -11.90
N GLY A 212 -6.15 -4.39 -11.72
CA GLY A 212 -5.52 -3.73 -10.56
C GLY A 212 -6.04 -4.28 -9.25
N PHE A 213 -7.37 -4.40 -9.10
CA PHE A 213 -7.99 -5.02 -7.93
C PHE A 213 -7.51 -6.47 -7.73
N ILE A 214 -7.62 -7.31 -8.75
CA ILE A 214 -7.31 -8.74 -8.66
C ILE A 214 -5.82 -8.95 -8.36
N GLY A 215 -4.93 -8.26 -9.07
CA GLY A 215 -3.48 -8.39 -8.88
C GLY A 215 -3.05 -8.02 -7.46
N ASN A 216 -3.56 -6.90 -6.95
CA ASN A 216 -3.25 -6.44 -5.59
C ASN A 216 -3.93 -7.29 -4.51
N ALA A 217 -5.13 -7.82 -4.74
CA ALA A 217 -5.76 -8.77 -3.83
C ALA A 217 -4.95 -10.08 -3.74
N ILE A 218 -4.42 -10.60 -4.85
CA ILE A 218 -3.54 -11.77 -4.86
C ILE A 218 -2.24 -11.46 -4.11
N MET A 219 -1.63 -10.29 -4.32
CA MET A 219 -0.46 -9.87 -3.56
C MET A 219 -0.77 -9.82 -2.06
N GLY A 220 -1.93 -9.27 -1.67
CA GLY A 220 -2.40 -9.27 -0.28
C GLY A 220 -2.54 -10.67 0.31
N LEU A 221 -3.11 -11.63 -0.43
CA LEU A 221 -3.18 -13.03 0.02
C LEU A 221 -1.79 -13.61 0.32
N VAL A 222 -0.82 -13.39 -0.57
CA VAL A 222 0.56 -13.91 -0.39
C VAL A 222 1.26 -13.22 0.76
N PHE A 223 1.22 -11.89 0.81
CA PHE A 223 1.89 -11.09 1.82
C PHE A 223 1.26 -11.25 3.20
N GLY A 224 -0.06 -11.18 3.28
CA GLY A 224 -0.79 -11.38 4.52
C GLY A 224 -0.63 -12.79 5.09
N TRP A 225 -0.64 -13.82 4.22
CA TRP A 225 -0.34 -15.20 4.63
C TRP A 225 1.08 -15.33 5.20
N TRP A 226 2.07 -14.73 4.54
CA TRP A 226 3.45 -14.70 5.04
C TRP A 226 3.54 -14.01 6.39
N PHE A 227 2.93 -12.82 6.52
CA PHE A 227 2.93 -12.06 7.77
C PHE A 227 2.26 -12.85 8.91
N GLN A 228 1.12 -13.48 8.65
CA GLN A 228 0.44 -14.29 9.68
C GLN A 228 1.31 -15.43 10.22
N ARG A 229 2.19 -16.01 9.38
CA ARG A 229 3.07 -17.12 9.77
C ARG A 229 4.37 -16.67 10.43
N THR A 230 4.92 -15.57 9.98
CA THR A 230 6.29 -15.18 10.36
C THR A 230 6.35 -13.99 11.30
N ARG A 231 5.30 -13.15 11.30
CA ARG A 231 5.24 -11.85 11.97
C ARG A 231 6.39 -10.92 11.55
N ARG A 232 6.92 -11.09 10.33
CA ARG A 232 8.02 -10.30 9.77
C ARG A 232 7.51 -9.50 8.59
N VAL A 233 7.44 -8.17 8.75
CA VAL A 233 6.96 -7.25 7.69
C VAL A 233 8.08 -6.78 6.76
N VAL A 234 9.34 -6.79 7.21
CA VAL A 234 10.48 -6.28 6.43
C VAL A 234 10.60 -6.92 5.05
N PRO A 235 10.49 -8.26 4.87
CA PRO A 235 10.53 -8.86 3.52
C PRO A 235 9.44 -8.33 2.60
N LEU A 236 8.27 -8.00 3.15
CA LEU A 236 7.13 -7.48 2.39
C LEU A 236 7.37 -6.04 1.95
N ILE A 237 7.90 -5.20 2.85
CA ILE A 237 8.31 -3.82 2.54
C ILE A 237 9.36 -3.82 1.41
N VAL A 238 10.38 -4.68 1.51
CA VAL A 238 11.42 -4.79 0.48
C VAL A 238 10.82 -5.25 -0.85
N ALA A 239 9.95 -6.27 -0.82
CA ALA A 239 9.31 -6.79 -2.02
C ALA A 239 8.47 -5.71 -2.72
N HIS A 240 7.62 -5.03 -1.97
CA HIS A 240 6.74 -3.97 -2.47
C HIS A 240 7.56 -2.81 -3.04
N ALA A 241 8.53 -2.29 -2.28
CA ALA A 241 9.39 -1.21 -2.71
C ALA A 241 10.15 -1.54 -4.02
N VAL A 242 10.60 -2.79 -4.18
CA VAL A 242 11.29 -3.24 -5.41
C VAL A 242 10.32 -3.33 -6.58
N ILE A 243 9.10 -3.83 -6.39
CA ILE A 243 8.06 -3.89 -7.42
C ILE A 243 7.70 -2.49 -7.89
N ASP A 244 7.44 -1.57 -6.95
CA ASP A 244 7.11 -0.19 -7.27
C ASP A 244 8.28 0.55 -7.93
N ALA A 245 9.49 0.41 -7.42
CA ALA A 245 10.67 0.99 -8.01
C ALA A 245 10.88 0.52 -9.46
N ALA A 246 10.70 -0.78 -9.72
CA ALA A 246 10.77 -1.34 -11.06
C ALA A 246 9.66 -0.76 -11.97
N SER A 247 8.45 -0.60 -11.44
CA SER A 247 7.31 -0.03 -12.17
C SER A 247 7.52 1.46 -12.48
N PHE A 248 7.95 2.24 -11.48
CA PHE A 248 8.12 3.69 -11.63
C PHE A 248 9.30 4.05 -12.54
N VAL A 249 10.45 3.44 -12.29
CA VAL A 249 11.64 3.66 -13.10
C VAL A 249 11.46 3.04 -14.49
N GLY A 250 10.86 1.85 -14.57
CA GLY A 250 10.51 1.21 -15.83
C GLY A 250 9.60 2.08 -16.68
N TYR A 251 8.58 2.71 -16.10
CA TYR A 251 7.71 3.65 -16.81
C TYR A 251 8.49 4.83 -17.38
N VAL A 252 9.37 5.46 -16.59
CA VAL A 252 10.17 6.61 -17.04
C VAL A 252 10.99 6.30 -18.30
N TYR A 253 11.57 5.11 -18.38
CA TYR A 253 12.44 4.74 -19.50
C TYR A 253 11.75 4.02 -20.65
N LEU A 254 10.60 3.40 -20.42
CA LEU A 254 9.91 2.55 -21.41
C LEU A 254 8.67 3.22 -21.99
N HIS A 255 8.07 4.20 -21.30
CA HIS A 255 6.88 4.89 -21.79
C HIS A 255 7.13 5.55 -23.15
N GLY A 256 6.25 5.30 -24.10
CA GLY A 256 6.38 5.74 -25.49
C GLY A 256 7.37 4.93 -26.35
N ARG A 257 8.17 4.02 -25.75
CA ARG A 257 9.06 3.09 -26.47
C ARG A 257 8.44 1.69 -26.57
N VAL A 258 7.58 1.34 -25.65
CA VAL A 258 6.87 0.06 -25.60
C VAL A 258 5.38 0.34 -25.74
N SER A 259 4.75 -0.25 -26.72
CA SER A 259 3.37 0.09 -27.17
C SER A 259 2.26 -0.16 -26.15
N TRP A 260 2.55 -0.82 -25.04
CA TRP A 260 1.58 -1.13 -23.99
C TRP A 260 1.90 -0.47 -22.63
N ILE A 261 2.94 0.36 -22.56
CA ILE A 261 3.34 1.15 -21.37
C ILE A 261 3.04 2.63 -21.60
#